data_ddc2aa5aac9337d1194d537cda8f1a90
#
_entry.id   ddc2aa5aac9337d1194d537cda8f1a90
#
_cell.length_a   1.000
_cell.length_b   1.000
_cell.length_c   1.000
_cell.angle_alpha   90.00
_cell.angle_beta   90.00
_cell.angle_gamma   90.00
#
_symmetry.space_group_name_H-M   'P 1'
#
loop_
_entity.id
_entity.type
_entity.pdbx_description
1 polymer ?
#
loop_
_entity_poly.entity_id
_entity_poly.type
_entity_poly.pdbx_seq_one_letter_code
_entity_poly.pdbx_strand_id
1 'polypeptide(L)'
;MRSASHFGGPAMDYPTFAYAGTADVALAQLDDAYERWTAGVRGLDAAGLAAPCGPAEGPYAEFPMAALVLHIHREVIHHGAEVALLRDLYRARPAGS
;
A
#
# COMPACT_ATOMS: atom_id res chain seq x y z
N MET A 1 1.55 2.26 -2.38
CA MET A 1 2.59 3.25 -2.68
C MET A 1 2.63 4.42 -1.70
N ARG A 2 1.50 5.00 -1.33
CA ARG A 2 1.47 6.02 -0.27
C ARG A 2 2.09 5.52 1.03
N SER A 3 1.84 4.29 1.41
CA SER A 3 2.41 3.68 2.59
C SER A 3 3.95 3.58 2.52
N ALA A 4 4.51 3.32 1.35
CA ALA A 4 5.95 3.24 1.16
C ALA A 4 6.65 4.59 1.29
N SER A 5 5.95 5.73 1.12
CA SER A 5 6.53 7.06 1.28
C SER A 5 6.97 7.35 2.71
N HIS A 6 6.40 6.65 3.71
CA HIS A 6 6.84 6.72 5.11
C HIS A 6 8.23 6.12 5.33
N PHE A 7 8.72 5.28 4.41
CA PHE A 7 9.97 4.54 4.53
C PHE A 7 10.90 4.78 3.35
N GLY A 8 11.05 6.05 2.95
CA GLY A 8 12.00 6.46 1.93
C GLY A 8 11.51 6.29 0.50
N GLY A 9 10.28 5.89 0.29
CA GLY A 9 9.66 5.90 -1.02
C GLY A 9 9.35 7.32 -1.49
N PRO A 10 9.07 7.52 -2.79
CA PRO A 10 8.71 8.83 -3.30
C PRO A 10 7.40 9.32 -2.67
N ALA A 11 7.31 10.63 -2.46
CA ALA A 11 6.05 11.25 -2.02
C ALA A 11 4.97 10.99 -3.08
N MET A 12 3.75 10.66 -2.62
CA MET A 12 2.64 10.40 -3.51
C MET A 12 1.65 11.55 -3.49
N ASP A 13 1.34 12.04 -4.68
CA ASP A 13 0.26 12.99 -4.92
C ASP A 13 -0.61 12.43 -6.04
N TYR A 14 -1.89 12.15 -5.76
CA TYR A 14 -2.79 11.52 -6.72
C TYR A 14 -2.86 12.23 -8.07
N PRO A 15 -2.92 13.58 -8.17
CA PRO A 15 -2.98 14.25 -9.47
C PRO A 15 -1.71 14.11 -10.30
N THR A 16 -0.55 13.93 -9.67
CA THR A 16 0.76 13.89 -10.35
C THR A 16 1.39 12.51 -10.38
N PHE A 17 0.75 11.51 -9.75
CA PHE A 17 1.31 10.16 -9.68
C PHE A 17 1.37 9.53 -11.08
N ALA A 18 2.53 8.96 -11.42
CA ALA A 18 2.75 8.26 -12.68
C ALA A 18 2.19 6.83 -12.59
N TYR A 19 0.95 6.66 -13.00
CA TYR A 19 0.31 5.35 -13.05
C TYR A 19 0.94 4.47 -14.13
N ALA A 20 1.08 3.18 -13.82
CA ALA A 20 1.65 2.22 -14.75
C ALA A 20 0.75 2.05 -15.99
N GLY A 21 1.36 2.05 -17.18
CA GLY A 21 0.65 1.79 -18.43
C GLY A 21 0.61 0.33 -18.84
N THR A 22 1.35 -0.54 -18.17
CA THR A 22 1.41 -1.99 -18.44
C THR A 22 1.35 -2.80 -17.16
N ALA A 23 0.95 -4.07 -17.26
CA ALA A 23 0.92 -4.99 -16.12
C ALA A 23 2.32 -5.21 -15.53
N ASP A 24 3.34 -5.34 -16.37
CA ASP A 24 4.72 -5.56 -15.90
C ASP A 24 5.23 -4.38 -15.07
N VAL A 25 4.97 -3.15 -15.51
CA VAL A 25 5.34 -1.95 -14.77
C VAL A 25 4.53 -1.84 -13.48
N ALA A 26 3.24 -2.16 -13.51
CA ALA A 26 2.40 -2.16 -12.31
C ALA A 26 2.92 -3.15 -11.26
N LEU A 27 3.30 -4.36 -11.67
CA LEU A 27 3.85 -5.36 -10.75
C LEU A 27 5.20 -4.91 -10.18
N ALA A 28 6.07 -4.31 -10.98
CA ALA A 28 7.34 -3.78 -10.50
C ALA A 28 7.14 -2.65 -9.46
N GLN A 29 6.18 -1.75 -9.69
CA GLN A 29 5.83 -0.71 -8.73
C GLN A 29 5.29 -1.29 -7.43
N LEU A 30 4.45 -2.32 -7.52
CA LEU A 30 3.90 -3.00 -6.36
C LEU A 30 5.01 -3.70 -5.55
N ASP A 31 5.91 -4.40 -6.21
CA ASP A 31 7.03 -5.08 -5.56
C ASP A 31 7.93 -4.08 -4.82
N ASP A 32 8.27 -2.95 -5.45
CA ASP A 32 9.07 -1.91 -4.82
C ASP A 32 8.35 -1.33 -3.59
N ALA A 33 7.08 -1.01 -3.71
CA ALA A 33 6.29 -0.48 -2.59
C ALA A 33 6.18 -1.49 -1.45
N TYR A 34 5.97 -2.76 -1.77
CA TYR A 34 5.90 -3.84 -0.79
C TYR A 34 7.22 -4.01 -0.04
N GLU A 35 8.34 -4.03 -0.76
CA GLU A 35 9.66 -4.17 -0.14
C GLU A 35 9.98 -3.00 0.79
N ARG A 36 9.72 -1.77 0.36
CA ARG A 36 9.92 -0.59 1.18
C ARG A 36 9.06 -0.60 2.43
N TRP A 37 7.79 -0.94 2.29
CA TRP A 37 6.86 -1.00 3.40
C TRP A 37 7.25 -2.07 4.41
N THR A 38 7.50 -3.30 3.95
CA THR A 38 7.83 -4.41 4.83
C THR A 38 9.17 -4.21 5.54
N ALA A 39 10.18 -3.70 4.85
CA ALA A 39 11.46 -3.39 5.47
C ALA A 39 11.32 -2.29 6.52
N GLY A 40 10.53 -1.26 6.24
CA GLY A 40 10.25 -0.17 7.18
C GLY A 40 9.53 -0.67 8.43
N VAL A 41 8.50 -1.48 8.26
CA VAL A 41 7.74 -2.05 9.39
C VAL A 41 8.62 -2.96 10.24
N ARG A 42 9.44 -3.80 9.63
CA ARG A 42 10.36 -4.69 10.36
C ARG A 42 11.40 -3.91 11.18
N GLY A 43 11.75 -2.70 10.74
CA GLY A 43 12.67 -1.83 11.46
C GLY A 43 12.05 -1.06 12.63
N LEU A 44 10.73 -1.11 12.81
CA LEU A 44 10.07 -0.41 13.90
C LEU A 44 10.19 -1.18 15.21
N ASP A 45 10.59 -0.47 16.27
CA ASP A 45 10.51 -0.94 17.64
C ASP A 45 9.25 -0.40 18.34
N ALA A 46 9.11 -0.64 19.62
CA ALA A 46 7.94 -0.18 20.38
C ALA A 46 7.81 1.36 20.34
N ALA A 47 8.93 2.08 20.43
CA ALA A 47 8.91 3.55 20.34
C ALA A 47 8.51 4.03 18.95
N GLY A 48 9.00 3.38 17.91
CA GLY A 48 8.63 3.69 16.52
C GLY A 48 7.15 3.45 16.23
N LEU A 49 6.58 2.38 16.78
CA LEU A 49 5.15 2.08 16.65
C LEU A 49 4.28 3.07 17.41
N ALA A 50 4.76 3.61 18.54
CA ALA A 50 4.02 4.61 19.32
C ALA A 50 4.17 6.04 18.78
N ALA A 51 5.16 6.30 17.93
CA ALA A 51 5.42 7.63 17.40
C ALA A 51 4.29 8.07 16.45
N PRO A 52 3.99 9.40 16.38
CA PRO A 52 3.00 9.91 15.44
C PRO A 52 3.33 9.58 14.00
N CYS A 53 2.31 9.37 13.17
CA CYS A 53 2.46 9.09 11.73
C CYS A 53 3.13 10.23 10.98
N GLY A 54 2.88 11.46 11.41
CA GLY A 54 3.45 12.64 10.78
C GLY A 54 2.57 13.29 9.71
N PRO A 55 3.06 14.40 9.12
CA PRO A 55 2.25 15.26 8.24
C PRO A 55 1.70 14.58 6.99
N ALA A 56 2.35 13.51 6.52
CA ALA A 56 1.89 12.78 5.33
C ALA A 56 0.47 12.22 5.49
N GLU A 57 0.01 12.03 6.75
CA GLU A 57 -1.33 11.52 7.04
C GLU A 57 -2.37 12.62 7.30
N GLY A 58 -2.02 13.90 7.09
CA GLY A 58 -2.97 15.01 7.22
C GLY A 58 -3.67 15.05 8.57
N PRO A 59 -5.02 14.95 8.62
CA PRO A 59 -5.76 15.03 9.89
C PRO A 59 -5.45 13.87 10.85
N TYR A 60 -4.80 12.80 10.39
CA TYR A 60 -4.41 11.66 11.22
C TYR A 60 -2.94 11.70 11.62
N ALA A 61 -2.27 12.83 11.42
CA ALA A 61 -0.82 12.96 11.67
C ALA A 61 -0.39 12.62 13.10
N GLU A 62 -1.27 12.88 14.08
CA GLU A 62 -1.00 12.64 15.49
C GLU A 62 -1.29 11.20 15.95
N PHE A 63 -1.94 10.39 15.11
CA PHE A 63 -2.19 9.00 15.45
C PHE A 63 -0.87 8.21 15.44
N PRO A 64 -0.73 7.18 16.31
CA PRO A 64 0.51 6.40 16.37
C PRO A 64 0.73 5.60 15.08
N MET A 65 1.98 5.38 14.75
CA MET A 65 2.38 4.58 13.58
C MET A 65 1.74 3.18 13.60
N ALA A 66 1.54 2.59 14.78
CA ALA A 66 0.84 1.31 14.92
C ALA A 66 -0.56 1.34 14.32
N ALA A 67 -1.29 2.44 14.46
CA ALA A 67 -2.63 2.59 13.86
C ALA A 67 -2.54 2.58 12.33
N LEU A 68 -1.55 3.24 11.75
CA LEU A 68 -1.31 3.22 10.31
C LEU A 68 -0.99 1.80 9.82
N VAL A 69 -0.10 1.09 10.52
CA VAL A 69 0.27 -0.28 10.16
C VAL A 69 -0.96 -1.19 10.15
N LEU A 70 -1.79 -1.12 11.19
CA LEU A 70 -3.03 -1.91 11.27
C LEU A 70 -4.01 -1.54 10.16
N HIS A 71 -4.14 -0.24 9.87
CA HIS A 71 -5.00 0.24 8.78
C HIS A 71 -4.55 -0.31 7.43
N ILE A 72 -3.26 -0.27 7.13
CA ILE A 72 -2.71 -0.79 5.87
C ILE A 72 -2.95 -2.29 5.77
N HIS A 73 -2.77 -3.05 6.85
CA HIS A 73 -3.08 -4.49 6.84
C HIS A 73 -4.55 -4.76 6.52
N ARG A 74 -5.45 -4.00 7.13
CA ARG A 74 -6.90 -4.12 6.86
C ARG A 74 -7.21 -3.83 5.39
N GLU A 75 -6.62 -2.77 4.84
CA GLU A 75 -6.82 -2.42 3.43
C GLU A 75 -6.27 -3.49 2.48
N VAL A 76 -5.12 -4.07 2.80
CA VAL A 76 -4.54 -5.16 1.98
C VAL A 76 -5.45 -6.39 2.01
N ILE A 77 -5.98 -6.77 3.17
CA ILE A 77 -6.92 -7.88 3.27
C ILE A 77 -8.17 -7.61 2.43
N HIS A 78 -8.74 -6.42 2.57
CA HIS A 78 -9.97 -6.03 1.87
C HIS A 78 -9.78 -6.02 0.36
N HIS A 79 -8.79 -5.27 -0.13
CA HIS A 79 -8.55 -5.14 -1.56
C HIS A 79 -7.95 -6.41 -2.17
N GLY A 80 -7.17 -7.17 -1.41
CA GLY A 80 -6.67 -8.47 -1.83
C GLY A 80 -7.81 -9.46 -2.08
N ALA A 81 -8.83 -9.45 -1.24
CA ALA A 81 -10.02 -10.26 -1.44
C ALA A 81 -10.79 -9.85 -2.70
N GLU A 82 -10.89 -8.54 -2.98
CA GLU A 82 -11.51 -8.04 -4.21
C GLU A 82 -10.73 -8.50 -5.45
N VAL A 83 -9.40 -8.42 -5.42
CA VAL A 83 -8.55 -8.90 -6.52
C VAL A 83 -8.74 -10.40 -6.74
N ALA A 84 -8.80 -11.20 -5.67
CA ALA A 84 -9.03 -12.63 -5.76
C ALA A 84 -10.39 -12.94 -6.41
N LEU A 85 -11.43 -12.21 -6.03
CA LEU A 85 -12.75 -12.35 -6.65
C LEU A 85 -12.73 -11.99 -8.14
N LEU A 86 -12.08 -10.89 -8.50
CA LEU A 86 -11.97 -10.47 -9.91
C LEU A 86 -11.22 -11.51 -10.75
N ARG A 87 -10.19 -12.13 -10.21
CA ARG A 87 -9.47 -13.20 -10.89
C ARG A 87 -10.35 -14.41 -11.12
N ASP A 88 -11.16 -14.80 -10.14
CA ASP A 88 -12.09 -15.92 -10.26
C ASP A 88 -13.17 -15.65 -11.29
N LEU A 89 -13.73 -14.44 -11.28
CA LEU A 89 -14.74 -14.02 -12.25
C LEU A 89 -14.15 -14.00 -13.68
N TYR A 90 -12.94 -13.52 -13.83
CA TYR A 90 -12.26 -13.50 -15.12
C TYR A 90 -12.06 -14.93 -15.66
N ARG A 91 -11.60 -15.84 -14.81
CA ARG A 91 -11.43 -17.26 -15.20
C ARG A 91 -12.74 -17.96 -15.58
N ALA A 92 -13.83 -17.58 -14.92
CA ALA A 92 -15.14 -18.17 -15.14
C ALA A 92 -15.90 -17.54 -16.31
N ARG A 93 -15.35 -16.48 -16.95
CA ARG A 93 -16.06 -15.84 -18.06
C ARG A 93 -16.24 -16.78 -19.23
N PRO A 94 -17.33 -16.62 -20.02
CA PRO A 94 -17.54 -17.42 -21.22
C PRO A 94 -16.43 -17.23 -22.25
N ALA A 95 -16.14 -18.27 -23.05
CA ALA A 95 -15.18 -18.18 -24.14
C ALA A 95 -15.63 -17.09 -25.13
N GLY A 96 -14.69 -16.21 -25.53
CA GLY A 96 -14.96 -15.10 -26.45
C GLY A 96 -15.47 -13.83 -25.76
N SER A 97 -15.55 -13.80 -24.44
CA SER A 97 -15.89 -12.59 -23.67
C SER A 97 -14.72 -11.64 -23.51
#